data_079ad881020f38828660c40a570cd0e3
#
_entry.id   079ad881020f38828660c40a570cd0e3
#
_cell.length_a   1.000
_cell.length_b   1.000
_cell.length_c   1.000
_cell.angle_alpha   90.00
_cell.angle_beta   90.00
_cell.angle_gamma   90.00
#
_symmetry.space_group_name_H-M   'P 1'
#
loop_
_entity.id
_entity.type
_entity.pdbx_description
1 polymer ?
#
loop_
_entity_poly.entity_id
_entity_poly.type
_entity_poly.pdbx_seq_one_letter_code
_entity_poly.pdbx_strand_id
1 'polypeptide(L)'
;MRLRRTIGGVAAAVSIASVGIGLQVHSASASTPVARARLMLADGTRIGSVRFWDDEHDGTTLVRVSIAVPAGKAAPGAFHGFHIHANNDPANGTGCIADPAAASSTWFTSVDGHFKHDAAETHAGHAGDLPTIYLDAHGRAEARFSVDRITPAELPDKAVILHAGADNFGNVPVGAAPDQYTANSAAATTKTGNTGNAGDRIACGVIR
;
A
#
# COMPACT_ATOMS: atom_id res chain seq x y z
N MET A 1 27.96 87.81 -40.35
CA MET A 1 27.17 86.78 -40.96
C MET A 1 27.33 85.50 -40.09
N ARG A 2 26.37 85.19 -39.19
CA ARG A 2 26.47 84.04 -38.25
C ARG A 2 25.40 83.04 -38.61
N LEU A 3 25.84 81.85 -39.06
CA LEU A 3 24.98 80.76 -39.43
C LEU A 3 24.57 79.97 -38.18
N ARG A 4 23.32 79.95 -37.88
CA ARG A 4 22.74 79.06 -36.79
C ARG A 4 22.40 77.69 -37.38
N ARG A 5 23.05 76.65 -36.84
CA ARG A 5 22.70 75.26 -37.09
C ARG A 5 21.63 74.84 -36.06
N THR A 6 20.47 74.46 -36.52
CA THR A 6 19.41 73.81 -35.77
C THR A 6 19.67 72.28 -35.78
N ILE A 7 19.86 71.70 -34.62
CA ILE A 7 19.98 70.25 -34.46
C ILE A 7 18.58 69.73 -34.13
N GLY A 8 17.98 68.99 -35.06
CA GLY A 8 16.76 68.28 -34.87
C GLY A 8 17.03 66.96 -34.12
N GLY A 9 16.50 66.87 -32.89
CA GLY A 9 16.53 65.61 -32.14
C GLY A 9 15.38 64.69 -32.57
N VAL A 10 15.70 63.48 -33.00
CA VAL A 10 14.75 62.42 -33.24
C VAL A 10 14.59 61.62 -31.95
N ALA A 11 13.44 61.69 -31.30
CA ALA A 11 13.13 60.85 -30.19
C ALA A 11 12.58 59.51 -30.70
N ALA A 12 13.36 58.46 -30.52
CA ALA A 12 12.89 57.11 -30.75
C ALA A 12 12.11 56.59 -29.53
N ALA A 13 10.81 56.37 -29.69
CA ALA A 13 9.99 55.72 -28.69
C ALA A 13 10.24 54.22 -28.73
N VAL A 14 10.87 53.64 -27.68
CA VAL A 14 10.98 52.20 -27.48
C VAL A 14 9.73 51.70 -26.80
N SER A 15 8.89 50.99 -27.54
CA SER A 15 7.72 50.28 -26.99
C SER A 15 8.18 48.96 -26.40
N ILE A 16 8.17 48.83 -25.07
CA ILE A 16 8.40 47.58 -24.38
C ILE A 16 7.08 46.80 -24.36
N ALA A 17 6.97 45.79 -25.22
CA ALA A 17 5.85 44.84 -25.16
C ALA A 17 6.10 43.87 -23.98
N SER A 18 5.31 44.02 -22.92
CA SER A 18 5.31 43.09 -21.79
C SER A 18 4.59 41.81 -22.22
N VAL A 19 5.37 40.74 -22.50
CA VAL A 19 4.82 39.39 -22.66
C VAL A 19 4.51 38.87 -21.27
N GLY A 20 3.26 38.96 -20.84
CA GLY A 20 2.79 38.31 -19.63
C GLY A 20 2.73 36.80 -19.84
N ILE A 21 3.74 36.07 -19.36
CA ILE A 21 3.68 34.62 -19.24
C ILE A 21 2.70 34.30 -18.10
N GLY A 22 1.44 34.07 -18.45
CA GLY A 22 0.46 33.55 -17.50
C GLY A 22 0.85 32.12 -17.11
N LEU A 23 1.43 31.95 -15.92
CA LEU A 23 1.55 30.64 -15.29
C LEU A 23 0.13 30.12 -15.01
N GLN A 24 -0.37 29.27 -15.89
CA GLN A 24 -1.56 28.48 -15.61
C GLN A 24 -1.19 27.44 -14.56
N VAL A 25 -1.44 27.72 -13.29
CA VAL A 25 -1.47 26.71 -12.24
C VAL A 25 -2.66 25.80 -12.52
N HIS A 26 -2.41 24.69 -13.20
CA HIS A 26 -3.37 23.60 -13.27
C HIS A 26 -3.44 23.04 -11.85
N SER A 27 -4.51 23.37 -11.12
CA SER A 27 -4.87 22.66 -9.91
C SER A 27 -5.18 21.22 -10.33
N ALA A 28 -4.22 20.30 -10.14
CA ALA A 28 -4.50 18.88 -10.30
C ALA A 28 -5.62 18.56 -9.29
N SER A 29 -6.83 18.35 -9.76
CA SER A 29 -7.90 17.79 -8.96
C SER A 29 -7.38 16.46 -8.43
N ALA A 30 -7.27 16.32 -7.10
CA ALA A 30 -6.93 15.06 -6.51
C ALA A 30 -8.01 14.06 -6.93
N SER A 31 -7.64 13.05 -7.74
CA SER A 31 -8.57 12.02 -8.17
C SER A 31 -9.16 11.33 -6.93
N THR A 32 -10.46 11.05 -6.98
CA THR A 32 -11.14 10.33 -5.89
C THR A 32 -10.67 8.87 -5.89
N PRO A 33 -10.33 8.28 -4.72
CA PRO A 33 -10.00 6.86 -4.67
C PRO A 33 -11.22 6.02 -5.08
N VAL A 34 -10.98 4.98 -5.88
CA VAL A 34 -12.03 4.05 -6.33
C VAL A 34 -12.42 3.05 -5.25
N ALA A 35 -11.49 2.78 -4.29
CA ALA A 35 -11.74 1.91 -3.15
C ALA A 35 -10.89 2.33 -1.95
N ARG A 36 -11.30 1.90 -0.75
CA ARG A 36 -10.58 2.16 0.50
C ARG A 36 -10.78 1.05 1.52
N ALA A 37 -9.78 0.83 2.38
CA ALA A 37 -9.88 0.02 3.57
C ALA A 37 -9.51 0.84 4.81
N ARG A 38 -10.23 0.66 5.91
CA ARG A 38 -9.88 1.20 7.24
C ARG A 38 -9.24 0.08 8.03
N LEU A 39 -7.98 0.22 8.42
CA LEU A 39 -7.28 -0.79 9.18
C LEU A 39 -7.58 -0.65 10.66
N MET A 40 -8.00 -1.78 11.26
CA MET A 40 -8.34 -1.92 12.68
C MET A 40 -7.53 -3.05 13.29
N LEU A 41 -7.06 -2.88 14.52
CA LEU A 41 -6.50 -3.96 15.34
C LEU A 41 -7.62 -4.88 15.85
N ALA A 42 -7.25 -6.03 16.44
CA ALA A 42 -8.20 -6.99 17.00
C ALA A 42 -9.08 -6.37 18.10
N ASP A 43 -8.58 -5.39 18.83
CA ASP A 43 -9.31 -4.67 19.89
C ASP A 43 -10.21 -3.53 19.34
N GLY A 44 -10.34 -3.41 18.03
CA GLY A 44 -11.12 -2.35 17.38
C GLY A 44 -10.41 -1.00 17.27
N THR A 45 -9.17 -0.88 17.72
CA THR A 45 -8.40 0.36 17.56
C THR A 45 -8.10 0.63 16.09
N ARG A 46 -8.54 1.78 15.59
CA ARG A 46 -8.23 2.21 14.22
C ARG A 46 -6.77 2.67 14.13
N ILE A 47 -6.02 2.10 13.18
CA ILE A 47 -4.62 2.45 12.94
C ILE A 47 -4.38 3.23 11.65
N GLY A 48 -5.38 3.36 10.78
CA GLY A 48 -5.22 4.13 9.55
C GLY A 48 -6.06 3.66 8.39
N SER A 49 -5.56 3.85 7.18
CA SER A 49 -6.28 3.50 5.94
C SER A 49 -5.36 3.18 4.78
N VAL A 50 -5.89 2.36 3.87
CA VAL A 50 -5.37 2.13 2.54
C VAL A 50 -6.38 2.67 1.54
N ARG A 51 -5.89 3.33 0.50
CA ARG A 51 -6.72 3.88 -0.58
C ARG A 51 -6.17 3.40 -1.91
N PHE A 52 -7.07 3.21 -2.86
CA PHE A 52 -6.77 2.68 -4.18
C PHE A 52 -7.31 3.62 -5.25
N TRP A 53 -6.57 3.76 -6.32
CA TRP A 53 -6.95 4.52 -7.52
C TRP A 53 -6.71 3.66 -8.75
N ASP A 54 -7.51 3.88 -9.75
CA ASP A 54 -7.25 3.37 -11.09
C ASP A 54 -6.19 4.27 -11.74
N ASP A 55 -5.09 3.70 -12.19
CA ASP A 55 -4.13 4.39 -13.05
C ASP A 55 -4.46 4.07 -14.51
N GLU A 56 -5.39 4.86 -15.06
CA GLU A 56 -5.91 4.68 -16.41
C GLU A 56 -4.82 4.73 -17.51
N HIS A 57 -3.61 5.19 -17.17
CA HIS A 57 -2.53 5.37 -18.17
C HIS A 57 -1.77 4.08 -18.43
N ASP A 58 -1.64 3.21 -17.44
CA ASP A 58 -0.85 1.97 -17.55
C ASP A 58 -1.59 0.71 -17.09
N GLY A 59 -2.86 0.85 -16.71
CA GLY A 59 -3.71 -0.27 -16.28
C GLY A 59 -3.30 -0.83 -14.92
N THR A 60 -2.56 -0.08 -14.11
CA THR A 60 -2.17 -0.47 -12.76
C THR A 60 -3.13 0.04 -11.71
N THR A 61 -3.10 -0.54 -10.52
CA THR A 61 -3.78 -0.02 -9.34
C THR A 61 -2.78 0.75 -8.48
N LEU A 62 -2.99 2.05 -8.33
CA LEU A 62 -2.20 2.89 -7.43
C LEU A 62 -2.69 2.71 -6.00
N VAL A 63 -1.79 2.41 -5.09
CA VAL A 63 -2.06 2.18 -3.67
C VAL A 63 -1.37 3.25 -2.82
N ARG A 64 -2.11 3.81 -1.86
CA ARG A 64 -1.54 4.67 -0.82
C ARG A 64 -1.91 4.15 0.56
N VAL A 65 -0.90 3.97 1.38
CA VAL A 65 -0.99 3.50 2.77
C VAL A 65 -0.66 4.66 3.69
N SER A 66 -1.47 4.84 4.74
CA SER A 66 -1.22 5.81 5.82
C SER A 66 -1.67 5.17 7.14
N ILE A 67 -0.72 4.72 7.95
CA ILE A 67 -1.00 3.99 9.20
C ILE A 67 -0.10 4.46 10.34
N ALA A 68 -0.62 4.31 11.56
CA ALA A 68 0.10 4.53 12.80
C ALA A 68 -0.32 3.46 13.81
N VAL A 69 0.54 2.50 14.06
CA VAL A 69 0.32 1.40 14.99
C VAL A 69 0.76 1.81 16.38
N PRO A 70 -0.09 1.70 17.41
CA PRO A 70 0.29 2.02 18.78
C PRO A 70 1.44 1.16 19.30
N ALA A 71 2.23 1.70 20.20
CA ALA A 71 3.35 0.99 20.82
C ALA A 71 2.90 -0.35 21.45
N GLY A 72 3.70 -1.39 21.25
CA GLY A 72 3.45 -2.74 21.75
C GLY A 72 2.45 -3.57 20.93
N LYS A 73 1.88 -3.02 19.83
CA LYS A 73 0.94 -3.74 18.95
C LYS A 73 1.61 -4.32 17.70
N ALA A 74 2.75 -3.78 17.30
CA ALA A 74 3.63 -4.30 16.25
C ALA A 74 5.08 -3.94 16.57
N ALA A 75 6.03 -4.61 15.96
CA ALA A 75 7.45 -4.28 16.08
C ALA A 75 7.74 -2.96 15.33
N PRO A 76 8.16 -1.88 16.00
CA PRO A 76 8.60 -0.66 15.31
C PRO A 76 10.00 -0.85 14.74
N GLY A 77 10.36 -0.04 13.74
CA GLY A 77 11.65 -0.14 13.07
C GLY A 77 11.82 -1.42 12.25
N ALA A 78 10.73 -2.02 11.78
CA ALA A 78 10.71 -3.33 11.12
C ALA A 78 9.83 -3.34 9.87
N PHE A 79 10.08 -4.32 9.01
CA PHE A 79 9.20 -4.63 7.87
C PHE A 79 8.09 -5.58 8.30
N HIS A 80 6.94 -5.40 7.68
CA HIS A 80 5.73 -6.18 7.92
C HIS A 80 5.13 -6.64 6.60
N GLY A 81 4.72 -7.90 6.52
CA GLY A 81 3.94 -8.42 5.40
C GLY A 81 2.65 -7.64 5.24
N PHE A 82 2.28 -7.37 4.00
CA PHE A 82 1.13 -6.54 3.67
C PHE A 82 0.43 -7.10 2.45
N HIS A 83 -0.79 -7.61 2.65
CA HIS A 83 -1.45 -8.40 1.61
C HIS A 83 -2.93 -8.09 1.50
N ILE A 84 -3.49 -8.38 0.29
CA ILE A 84 -4.92 -8.45 0.06
C ILE A 84 -5.35 -9.91 0.19
N HIS A 85 -6.31 -10.16 1.08
CA HIS A 85 -6.91 -11.45 1.35
C HIS A 85 -8.25 -11.61 0.63
N ALA A 86 -8.61 -12.83 0.29
CA ALA A 86 -9.75 -13.15 -0.57
C ALA A 86 -11.10 -12.80 0.04
N ASN A 87 -11.30 -13.05 1.35
CA ASN A 87 -12.53 -12.75 2.10
C ASN A 87 -13.80 -13.27 1.39
N ASN A 88 -13.76 -14.50 0.88
CA ASN A 88 -14.77 -15.05 0.00
C ASN A 88 -15.31 -16.44 0.43
N ASP A 89 -14.82 -17.02 1.52
CA ASP A 89 -15.35 -18.25 2.09
C ASP A 89 -16.27 -17.95 3.29
N PRO A 90 -17.60 -18.01 3.10
CA PRO A 90 -18.53 -17.74 4.18
C PRO A 90 -18.46 -18.76 5.33
N ALA A 91 -17.86 -19.93 5.13
CA ALA A 91 -17.65 -20.92 6.19
C ALA A 91 -16.66 -20.44 7.25
N ASN A 92 -15.73 -19.56 6.90
CA ASN A 92 -14.77 -18.92 7.80
C ASN A 92 -15.31 -17.65 8.47
N GLY A 93 -16.50 -17.20 8.09
CA GLY A 93 -17.07 -15.91 8.46
C GLY A 93 -16.90 -14.88 7.35
N THR A 94 -17.29 -13.65 7.61
CA THR A 94 -17.22 -12.57 6.61
C THR A 94 -16.62 -11.33 7.25
N GLY A 95 -15.61 -10.76 6.62
CA GLY A 95 -14.93 -9.55 7.06
C GLY A 95 -13.94 -9.79 8.20
N CYS A 96 -13.47 -8.71 8.78
CA CYS A 96 -12.39 -8.69 9.76
C CYS A 96 -12.89 -9.10 11.17
N ILE A 97 -12.97 -10.39 11.44
CA ILE A 97 -13.39 -10.93 12.74
C ILE A 97 -12.14 -11.27 13.57
N ALA A 98 -12.08 -10.77 14.81
CA ALA A 98 -11.05 -11.13 15.78
C ALA A 98 -11.63 -11.07 17.20
N ASP A 99 -11.18 -11.99 18.05
CA ASP A 99 -11.37 -11.92 19.48
C ASP A 99 -10.03 -11.53 20.11
N PRO A 100 -9.90 -10.33 20.71
CA PRO A 100 -8.65 -9.87 21.31
C PRO A 100 -8.22 -10.69 22.54
N ALA A 101 -9.12 -11.48 23.12
CA ALA A 101 -8.82 -12.39 24.21
C ALA A 101 -8.29 -13.76 23.72
N ALA A 102 -8.49 -14.07 22.44
CA ALA A 102 -7.98 -15.30 21.84
C ALA A 102 -6.53 -15.14 21.37
N ALA A 103 -5.88 -16.27 21.06
CA ALA A 103 -4.52 -16.26 20.51
C ALA A 103 -4.46 -15.47 19.19
N SER A 104 -3.42 -14.65 19.02
CA SER A 104 -3.25 -13.81 17.81
C SER A 104 -3.19 -14.60 16.51
N SER A 105 -2.80 -15.86 16.56
CA SER A 105 -2.82 -16.77 15.39
C SER A 105 -4.22 -17.06 14.85
N THR A 106 -5.28 -16.73 15.61
CA THR A 106 -6.68 -16.91 15.19
C THR A 106 -7.32 -15.63 14.67
N TRP A 107 -6.66 -14.48 14.83
CA TRP A 107 -7.23 -13.19 14.45
C TRP A 107 -7.40 -13.09 12.94
N PHE A 108 -8.53 -12.57 12.52
CA PHE A 108 -8.83 -12.25 11.11
C PHE A 108 -8.71 -13.46 10.15
N THR A 109 -8.78 -14.70 10.65
CA THR A 109 -8.82 -15.89 9.79
C THR A 109 -10.05 -15.93 8.90
N SER A 110 -11.09 -15.22 9.28
CA SER A 110 -12.34 -15.04 8.53
C SER A 110 -12.17 -14.38 7.15
N VAL A 111 -11.04 -13.71 6.89
CA VAL A 111 -10.76 -13.13 5.57
C VAL A 111 -9.93 -14.06 4.67
N ASP A 112 -9.84 -15.33 4.99
CA ASP A 112 -9.20 -16.39 4.20
C ASP A 112 -7.69 -16.22 3.99
N GLY A 113 -7.14 -16.83 2.94
CA GLY A 113 -5.76 -16.67 2.48
C GLY A 113 -5.58 -15.46 1.57
N HIS A 114 -4.36 -15.28 1.05
CA HIS A 114 -4.07 -14.24 0.06
C HIS A 114 -4.96 -14.40 -1.17
N PHE A 115 -5.38 -13.26 -1.73
CA PHE A 115 -6.12 -13.27 -2.98
C PHE A 115 -5.27 -13.81 -4.12
N LYS A 116 -5.83 -14.74 -4.88
CA LYS A 116 -5.21 -15.44 -6.01
C LYS A 116 -6.15 -15.44 -7.20
N HIS A 117 -5.59 -15.39 -8.40
CA HIS A 117 -6.33 -15.68 -9.62
C HIS A 117 -6.36 -17.19 -9.90
N ASP A 118 -5.24 -17.90 -9.59
CA ASP A 118 -5.09 -19.33 -9.74
C ASP A 118 -4.68 -19.97 -8.41
N ALA A 119 -5.28 -21.10 -8.08
CA ALA A 119 -4.99 -21.87 -6.87
C ALA A 119 -3.52 -22.32 -6.80
N ALA A 120 -2.83 -22.46 -7.94
CA ALA A 120 -1.43 -22.84 -8.04
C ALA A 120 -0.45 -21.70 -7.74
N GLU A 121 -0.93 -20.44 -7.71
CA GLU A 121 -0.07 -19.32 -7.33
C GLU A 121 0.48 -19.51 -5.92
N THR A 122 1.75 -19.14 -5.75
CA THR A 122 2.46 -19.14 -4.48
C THR A 122 2.91 -17.72 -4.14
N HIS A 123 3.17 -17.48 -2.86
CA HIS A 123 3.83 -16.25 -2.43
C HIS A 123 5.25 -16.19 -3.05
N ALA A 124 5.69 -15.16 -3.60
CA ALA A 124 5.40 -13.76 -3.83
C ALA A 124 4.72 -13.51 -5.20
N GLY A 125 3.89 -14.42 -5.65
CA GLY A 125 3.22 -14.37 -6.96
C GLY A 125 1.70 -14.23 -6.90
N HIS A 126 1.11 -14.22 -5.69
CA HIS A 126 -0.34 -14.02 -5.56
C HIS A 126 -0.76 -12.63 -6.06
N ALA A 127 -1.95 -12.54 -6.61
CA ALA A 127 -2.53 -11.26 -6.99
C ALA A 127 -2.61 -10.27 -5.80
N GLY A 128 -2.81 -10.80 -4.60
CA GLY A 128 -2.90 -10.02 -3.36
C GLY A 128 -1.57 -9.67 -2.68
N ASP A 129 -0.42 -10.11 -3.19
CA ASP A 129 0.88 -9.81 -2.58
C ASP A 129 1.29 -8.37 -2.90
N LEU A 130 1.22 -7.50 -1.90
CA LEU A 130 1.63 -6.11 -1.97
C LEU A 130 3.07 -5.95 -1.46
N PRO A 131 3.77 -4.85 -1.79
CA PRO A 131 5.05 -4.52 -1.17
C PRO A 131 4.98 -4.51 0.35
N THR A 132 5.99 -5.06 1.03
CA THR A 132 6.11 -5.02 2.49
C THR A 132 6.11 -3.58 2.99
N ILE A 133 5.53 -3.34 4.16
CA ILE A 133 5.45 -2.02 4.78
C ILE A 133 6.49 -1.91 5.89
N TYR A 134 7.32 -0.87 5.82
CA TYR A 134 8.21 -0.52 6.91
C TYR A 134 7.49 0.38 7.91
N LEU A 135 7.40 -0.05 9.17
CA LEU A 135 7.00 0.81 10.28
C LEU A 135 8.24 1.50 10.85
N ASP A 136 8.21 2.81 10.94
CA ASP A 136 9.29 3.58 11.55
C ASP A 136 9.42 3.30 13.07
N ALA A 137 10.40 3.95 13.73
CA ALA A 137 10.61 3.80 15.17
C ALA A 137 9.41 4.23 16.04
N HIS A 138 8.43 4.93 15.44
CA HIS A 138 7.21 5.38 16.09
C HIS A 138 5.97 4.56 15.67
N GLY A 139 6.17 3.45 14.94
CA GLY A 139 5.09 2.60 14.43
C GLY A 139 4.31 3.21 13.27
N ARG A 140 4.86 4.17 12.53
CA ARG A 140 4.19 4.85 11.42
C ARG A 140 4.69 4.38 10.08
N ALA A 141 3.79 4.34 9.09
CA ALA A 141 4.15 4.16 7.69
C ALA A 141 3.30 5.04 6.79
N GLU A 142 3.97 5.66 5.83
CA GLU A 142 3.38 6.30 4.65
C GLU A 142 4.02 5.65 3.42
N ALA A 143 3.22 5.06 2.55
CA ALA A 143 3.69 4.42 1.34
C ALA A 143 2.80 4.75 0.15
N ARG A 144 3.40 4.82 -1.04
CA ARG A 144 2.70 4.93 -2.32
C ARG A 144 3.42 4.06 -3.34
N PHE A 145 2.68 3.20 -4.00
CA PHE A 145 3.19 2.29 -5.04
C PHE A 145 2.07 1.90 -5.99
N SER A 146 2.42 1.44 -7.19
CA SER A 146 1.50 0.85 -8.15
C SER A 146 1.67 -0.66 -8.20
N VAL A 147 0.58 -1.38 -8.44
CA VAL A 147 0.57 -2.83 -8.64
C VAL A 147 -0.22 -3.18 -9.90
N ASP A 148 0.26 -4.17 -10.64
CA ASP A 148 -0.29 -4.63 -11.91
C ASP A 148 -1.03 -5.98 -11.81
N ARG A 149 -1.02 -6.59 -10.61
CA ARG A 149 -1.58 -7.93 -10.37
C ARG A 149 -3.04 -7.94 -9.94
N ILE A 150 -3.59 -6.81 -9.57
CA ILE A 150 -4.97 -6.67 -9.16
C ILE A 150 -5.55 -5.39 -9.74
N THR A 151 -6.70 -5.52 -10.37
CA THR A 151 -7.42 -4.38 -10.94
C THR A 151 -8.35 -3.73 -9.91
N PRO A 152 -8.72 -2.45 -10.08
CA PRO A 152 -9.69 -1.79 -9.22
C PRO A 152 -11.03 -2.52 -9.11
N ALA A 153 -11.47 -3.19 -10.18
CA ALA A 153 -12.73 -3.93 -10.20
C ALA A 153 -12.74 -5.17 -9.30
N GLU A 154 -11.56 -5.72 -9.00
CA GLU A 154 -11.42 -6.91 -8.16
C GLU A 154 -11.32 -6.58 -6.67
N LEU A 155 -11.09 -5.32 -6.30
CA LEU A 155 -10.86 -4.88 -4.91
C LEU A 155 -12.08 -5.04 -3.98
N PRO A 156 -13.33 -4.77 -4.42
CA PRO A 156 -14.47 -4.80 -3.51
C PRO A 156 -14.59 -6.12 -2.75
N ASP A 157 -14.94 -5.99 -1.47
CA ASP A 157 -15.17 -7.06 -0.49
C ASP A 157 -13.94 -7.88 -0.07
N LYS A 158 -12.78 -7.73 -0.71
CA LYS A 158 -11.51 -8.28 -0.20
C LYS A 158 -11.05 -7.55 1.05
N ALA A 159 -10.04 -8.07 1.71
CA ALA A 159 -9.51 -7.44 2.92
C ALA A 159 -8.01 -7.17 2.82
N VAL A 160 -7.57 -6.03 3.31
CA VAL A 160 -6.15 -5.73 3.52
C VAL A 160 -5.74 -6.23 4.90
N ILE A 161 -4.63 -6.95 4.97
CA ILE A 161 -4.00 -7.43 6.21
C ILE A 161 -2.60 -6.83 6.35
N LEU A 162 -2.29 -6.36 7.56
CA LEU A 162 -0.93 -6.09 8.03
C LEU A 162 -0.50 -7.23 8.95
N HIS A 163 0.66 -7.81 8.70
CA HIS A 163 1.19 -8.94 9.45
C HIS A 163 2.18 -8.54 10.55
N ALA A 164 2.45 -9.46 11.46
CA ALA A 164 3.32 -9.23 12.62
C ALA A 164 4.81 -9.16 12.25
N GLY A 165 5.23 -9.86 11.21
CA GLY A 165 6.62 -9.97 10.76
C GLY A 165 6.81 -9.63 9.29
N ALA A 166 8.05 -9.62 8.85
CA ALA A 166 8.43 -9.41 7.46
C ALA A 166 8.04 -10.62 6.58
N ASP A 167 7.77 -10.34 5.31
CA ASP A 167 7.61 -11.40 4.32
C ASP A 167 8.90 -12.15 4.06
N ASN A 168 8.76 -13.45 3.86
CA ASN A 168 9.74 -14.28 3.18
C ASN A 168 9.23 -14.58 1.77
N PHE A 169 9.81 -13.94 0.76
CA PHE A 169 9.41 -14.11 -0.65
C PHE A 169 9.81 -15.48 -1.25
N GLY A 170 10.05 -16.47 -0.42
CA GLY A 170 10.42 -17.81 -0.83
C GLY A 170 11.92 -18.02 -1.06
N ASN A 171 12.75 -17.00 -0.83
CA ASN A 171 14.19 -17.09 -1.01
C ASN A 171 14.86 -17.92 0.08
N VAL A 172 14.34 -17.83 1.32
CA VAL A 172 14.83 -18.58 2.47
C VAL A 172 13.61 -19.12 3.23
N PRO A 173 13.22 -20.38 3.02
CA PRO A 173 12.14 -21.00 3.78
C PRO A 173 12.48 -21.05 5.28
N VAL A 174 11.54 -20.60 6.12
CA VAL A 174 11.67 -20.57 7.56
C VAL A 174 10.66 -21.53 8.18
N GLY A 175 11.14 -22.54 8.92
CA GLY A 175 10.30 -23.47 9.64
C GLY A 175 9.95 -23.01 11.05
N ALA A 176 8.90 -23.61 11.64
CA ALA A 176 8.50 -23.36 13.03
C ALA A 176 9.29 -24.24 14.05
N ALA A 177 10.17 -25.13 13.59
CA ALA A 177 10.98 -25.99 14.43
C ALA A 177 12.16 -25.23 15.06
N PRO A 178 12.79 -25.77 16.12
CA PRO A 178 13.99 -25.17 16.71
C PRO A 178 15.14 -24.96 15.71
N ASP A 179 15.15 -25.74 14.63
CA ASP A 179 16.06 -25.67 13.48
C ASP A 179 15.43 -24.87 12.30
N GLN A 180 14.76 -23.78 12.61
CA GLN A 180 13.99 -22.96 11.64
C GLN A 180 14.74 -22.59 10.35
N TYR A 181 16.07 -22.73 10.33
CA TYR A 181 16.91 -22.53 9.15
C TYR A 181 17.22 -23.82 8.39
N THR A 182 16.55 -24.95 8.70
CA THR A 182 16.66 -26.13 7.85
C THR A 182 16.09 -25.77 6.48
N ALA A 183 16.98 -25.43 5.58
CA ALA A 183 16.61 -24.98 4.24
C ALA A 183 15.78 -26.06 3.54
N ASN A 184 14.71 -25.63 2.86
CA ASN A 184 13.87 -26.51 2.03
C ASN A 184 13.13 -27.63 2.78
N SER A 185 12.94 -27.55 4.09
CA SER A 185 11.99 -28.46 4.75
C SER A 185 10.59 -28.30 4.16
N ALA A 186 9.86 -29.40 3.98
CA ALA A 186 8.52 -29.36 3.36
C ALA A 186 7.57 -28.41 4.11
N ALA A 187 7.60 -28.41 5.44
CA ALA A 187 6.76 -27.52 6.26
C ALA A 187 7.11 -26.04 6.06
N ALA A 188 8.41 -25.70 6.06
CA ALA A 188 8.86 -24.32 5.84
C ALA A 188 8.53 -23.85 4.42
N THR A 189 8.75 -24.68 3.41
CA THR A 189 8.43 -24.40 2.02
C THR A 189 6.94 -24.14 1.85
N THR A 190 6.08 -25.00 2.42
CA THR A 190 4.62 -24.84 2.36
C THR A 190 4.19 -23.53 3.02
N LYS A 191 4.65 -23.25 4.24
CA LYS A 191 4.27 -22.03 4.98
C LYS A 191 4.73 -20.76 4.26
N THR A 192 5.96 -20.77 3.75
CA THR A 192 6.51 -19.66 2.96
C THR A 192 5.71 -19.46 1.66
N GLY A 193 5.43 -20.53 0.91
CA GLY A 193 4.66 -20.46 -0.33
C GLY A 193 3.20 -20.04 -0.15
N ASN A 194 2.59 -20.35 0.99
CA ASN A 194 1.21 -19.98 1.25
C ASN A 194 1.03 -18.52 1.67
N THR A 195 1.92 -17.99 2.51
CA THR A 195 1.69 -16.71 3.22
C THR A 195 2.95 -15.87 3.44
N GLY A 196 4.05 -16.17 2.75
CA GLY A 196 5.34 -15.51 3.04
C GLY A 196 5.84 -15.73 4.45
N ASN A 197 5.23 -16.62 5.23
CA ASN A 197 5.53 -16.83 6.64
C ASN A 197 5.64 -15.52 7.47
N ALA A 198 4.84 -14.52 7.11
CA ALA A 198 4.88 -13.17 7.73
C ALA A 198 4.31 -13.12 9.16
N GLY A 199 3.92 -14.26 9.71
CA GLY A 199 3.38 -14.36 11.06
C GLY A 199 1.91 -14.00 11.19
N ASP A 200 1.51 -13.68 12.41
CA ASP A 200 0.12 -13.41 12.77
C ASP A 200 -0.41 -12.15 12.07
N ARG A 201 -1.74 -12.06 11.94
CA ARG A 201 -2.45 -10.92 11.37
C ARG A 201 -2.72 -9.91 12.47
N ILE A 202 -2.14 -8.73 12.41
CA ILE A 202 -2.27 -7.73 13.47
C ILE A 202 -3.32 -6.67 13.18
N ALA A 203 -3.61 -6.41 11.92
CA ALA A 203 -4.67 -5.49 11.54
C ALA A 203 -5.35 -5.92 10.25
N CYS A 204 -6.62 -5.55 10.13
CA CYS A 204 -7.49 -5.88 9.02
C CYS A 204 -8.36 -4.70 8.61
N GLY A 205 -8.68 -4.59 7.33
CA GLY A 205 -9.65 -3.65 6.81
C GLY A 205 -10.30 -4.18 5.54
N VAL A 206 -11.62 -4.33 5.58
CA VAL A 206 -12.39 -4.68 4.37
C VAL A 206 -12.34 -3.51 3.39
N ILE A 207 -12.09 -3.80 2.12
CA ILE A 207 -12.03 -2.82 1.03
C ILE A 207 -13.46 -2.50 0.59
N ARG A 208 -13.78 -1.21 0.51
CA ARG A 208 -15.07 -0.66 0.10
C ARG A 208 -14.88 0.45 -0.93
#